data_642d62ab6b21a3175a3f2c6f51dc4350
#
_entry.id   642d62ab6b21a3175a3f2c6f51dc4350
#
_cell.length_a   1.000
_cell.length_b   1.000
_cell.length_c   1.000
_cell.angle_alpha   90.00
_cell.angle_beta   90.00
_cell.angle_gamma   90.00
#
_symmetry.space_group_name_H-M   'P 1'
#
loop_
_entity.id
_entity.type
_entity.pdbx_description
1 polymer ?
#
loop_
_entity_poly.entity_id
_entity_poly.type
_entity_poly.pdbx_seq_one_letter_code
_entity_poly.pdbx_strand_id
1 'polypeptide(L)'
;AQLSWGKPTIEFGKCGANGAAPTTWTKLLCDPVENSTKLTPTKGEKKEAKVEGGENEAVKYAKNTYAFEFEIRAAKGRQKPIPDSDGVVEGEYAFRVTPEDATCEGILIDRSVVSVEESFDTAEGKKWKYTVDVLKPVDGNQVKPYTPSGE
;
A
#
# COMPACT_ATOMS: atom_id res chain seq x y z
N ALA A 1 -25.78 1.43 5.01
CA ALA A 1 -24.63 1.42 4.10
C ALA A 1 -23.68 0.30 4.48
N GLN A 2 -23.07 -0.32 3.47
CA GLN A 2 -22.03 -1.33 3.68
C GLN A 2 -20.68 -0.62 3.59
N LEU A 3 -19.86 -0.79 4.61
CA LEU A 3 -18.55 -0.11 4.65
C LEU A 3 -17.42 -1.14 4.52
N SER A 4 -16.29 -0.66 4.03
CA SER A 4 -15.11 -1.52 3.81
C SER A 4 -14.21 -1.61 5.04
N TRP A 5 -14.80 -1.54 6.22
CA TRP A 5 -14.06 -1.64 7.47
C TRP A 5 -13.87 -3.09 7.91
N GLY A 6 -13.00 -3.29 8.90
CA GLY A 6 -12.73 -4.61 9.44
C GLY A 6 -11.42 -5.19 8.93
N LYS A 7 -11.24 -6.46 9.16
CA LYS A 7 -10.01 -7.18 8.85
C LYS A 7 -9.89 -7.44 7.34
N PRO A 8 -8.89 -6.85 6.67
CA PRO A 8 -8.74 -7.07 5.22
C PRO A 8 -7.95 -8.35 4.93
N THR A 9 -8.05 -8.80 3.68
CA THR A 9 -7.16 -9.82 3.14
C THR A 9 -6.14 -9.10 2.26
N ILE A 10 -4.86 -9.29 2.57
CA ILE A 10 -3.77 -8.66 1.82
C ILE A 10 -3.07 -9.72 0.99
N GLU A 11 -2.91 -9.45 -0.30
CA GLU A 11 -2.15 -10.31 -1.21
C GLU A 11 -1.09 -9.48 -1.89
N PHE A 12 0.04 -10.10 -2.17
CA PHE A 12 1.14 -9.42 -2.84
C PHE A 12 1.81 -10.34 -3.84
N GLY A 13 2.53 -9.74 -4.78
CA GLY A 13 3.31 -10.50 -5.74
C GLY A 13 4.44 -9.63 -6.27
N LYS A 14 5.54 -10.26 -6.63
CA LYS A 14 6.68 -9.55 -7.19
C LYS A 14 6.39 -9.20 -8.65
N CYS A 15 6.58 -7.94 -9.00
CA CYS A 15 6.36 -7.50 -10.38
C CYS A 15 7.38 -8.12 -11.32
N GLY A 16 6.97 -8.33 -12.56
CA GLY A 16 7.86 -8.79 -13.61
C GLY A 16 8.68 -7.65 -14.18
N ALA A 17 9.38 -7.94 -15.28
CA ALA A 17 10.20 -6.94 -15.96
C ALA A 17 9.36 -5.76 -16.41
N ASN A 18 9.93 -4.55 -16.32
CA ASN A 18 9.28 -3.30 -16.75
C ASN A 18 7.94 -3.03 -16.05
N GLY A 19 7.81 -3.49 -14.81
CA GLY A 19 6.59 -3.24 -14.03
C GLY A 19 5.40 -4.09 -14.43
N ALA A 20 5.64 -5.22 -15.09
CA ALA A 20 4.56 -6.13 -15.48
C ALA A 20 3.87 -6.71 -14.25
N ALA A 21 2.57 -6.98 -14.37
CA ALA A 21 1.80 -7.55 -13.28
C ALA A 21 2.36 -8.91 -12.83
N PRO A 22 2.29 -9.23 -11.53
CA PRO A 22 2.77 -10.52 -11.06
C PRO A 22 1.94 -11.66 -11.63
N THR A 23 2.61 -12.77 -11.89
CA THR A 23 1.91 -13.99 -12.37
C THR A 23 1.43 -14.83 -11.19
N THR A 24 1.99 -14.61 -10.01
CA THR A 24 1.65 -15.36 -8.80
C THR A 24 1.38 -14.38 -7.67
N TRP A 25 0.25 -14.57 -6.98
CA TRP A 25 -0.11 -13.77 -5.82
C TRP A 25 0.01 -14.61 -4.57
N THR A 26 0.64 -14.06 -3.55
CA THR A 26 0.82 -14.72 -2.26
C THR A 26 -0.04 -14.01 -1.23
N LYS A 27 -0.86 -14.77 -0.52
CA LYS A 27 -1.69 -14.22 0.53
C LYS A 27 -0.87 -14.03 1.80
N LEU A 28 -1.06 -12.89 2.47
CA LEU A 28 -0.42 -12.64 3.75
C LEU A 28 -1.02 -13.58 4.78
N LEU A 29 -0.17 -14.46 5.34
CA LEU A 29 -0.64 -15.50 6.27
C LEU A 29 -0.81 -15.02 7.70
N CYS A 30 -0.14 -13.94 8.07
CA CYS A 30 -0.22 -13.38 9.41
C CYS A 30 -1.19 -12.21 9.42
N ASP A 31 -1.95 -12.08 10.49
CA ASP A 31 -2.83 -10.93 10.63
C ASP A 31 -2.00 -9.71 11.02
N PRO A 32 -2.20 -8.57 10.36
CA PRO A 32 -1.56 -7.32 10.78
C PRO A 32 -1.99 -6.91 12.18
N VAL A 33 -1.18 -6.09 12.81
CA VAL A 33 -1.53 -5.48 14.10
C VAL A 33 -2.78 -4.63 13.93
N GLU A 34 -3.65 -4.63 14.93
CA GLU A 34 -4.90 -3.89 14.88
C GLU A 34 -4.67 -2.42 14.50
N ASN A 35 -5.46 -1.93 13.54
CA ASN A 35 -5.42 -0.54 13.07
C ASN A 35 -4.09 -0.12 12.43
N SER A 36 -3.25 -1.06 12.03
CA SER A 36 -1.97 -0.74 11.39
C SER A 36 -2.07 -0.69 9.87
N THR A 37 -3.04 -1.37 9.29
CA THR A 37 -3.19 -1.43 7.83
C THR A 37 -3.88 -0.17 7.33
N LYS A 38 -3.20 0.60 6.51
CA LYS A 38 -3.77 1.85 5.99
C LYS A 38 -3.11 2.27 4.68
N LEU A 39 -3.88 2.97 3.87
CA LEU A 39 -3.39 3.63 2.67
C LEU A 39 -3.49 5.13 2.93
N THR A 40 -2.36 5.82 2.89
CA THR A 40 -2.31 7.24 3.21
C THR A 40 -1.96 8.03 1.95
N PRO A 41 -2.82 8.93 1.51
CA PRO A 41 -2.50 9.79 0.38
C PRO A 41 -1.72 11.02 0.85
N THR A 42 -0.83 11.50 -0.01
CA THR A 42 -0.22 12.81 0.16
C THR A 42 -0.69 13.65 -1.02
N LYS A 43 -1.37 14.72 -0.72
CA LYS A 43 -1.93 15.57 -1.77
C LYS A 43 -0.81 16.20 -2.60
N GLY A 44 -0.98 16.21 -3.91
CA GLY A 44 -0.02 16.80 -4.81
C GLY A 44 0.11 18.30 -4.61
N GLU A 45 1.26 18.84 -4.99
CA GLU A 45 1.57 20.25 -4.81
C GLU A 45 0.59 21.10 -5.60
N LYS A 46 0.14 22.18 -4.99
CA LYS A 46 -0.75 23.15 -5.61
C LYS A 46 0.07 24.28 -6.21
N LYS A 47 -0.17 24.60 -7.46
CA LYS A 47 0.45 25.73 -8.12
C LYS A 47 -0.63 26.76 -8.46
N GLU A 48 -0.40 27.99 -8.07
CA GLU A 48 -1.35 29.08 -8.28
C GLU A 48 -0.73 30.20 -9.08
N ALA A 49 -1.51 30.79 -9.96
CA ALA A 49 -1.18 32.06 -10.61
C ALA A 49 -2.19 33.10 -10.12
N LYS A 50 -1.69 34.12 -9.45
CA LYS A 50 -2.57 35.15 -8.87
C LYS A 50 -2.45 36.45 -9.65
N VAL A 51 -3.58 37.15 -9.72
CA VAL A 51 -3.60 38.53 -10.29
C VAL A 51 -3.52 39.55 -9.15
N GLU A 52 -3.35 40.79 -9.47
CA GLU A 52 -3.36 41.87 -8.49
C GLU A 52 -4.69 41.86 -7.72
N GLY A 53 -4.62 42.07 -6.43
CA GLY A 53 -5.79 41.93 -5.56
C GLY A 53 -5.88 40.58 -4.90
N GLY A 54 -5.05 39.63 -5.28
CA GLY A 54 -4.93 38.34 -4.61
C GLY A 54 -5.83 37.22 -5.10
N GLU A 55 -6.61 37.47 -6.16
CA GLU A 55 -7.46 36.42 -6.71
C GLU A 55 -6.68 35.48 -7.63
N ASN A 56 -7.05 34.21 -7.61
CA ASN A 56 -6.41 33.21 -8.47
C ASN A 56 -6.90 33.31 -9.90
N GLU A 57 -6.00 33.50 -10.84
CA GLU A 57 -6.30 33.43 -12.26
C GLU A 57 -6.29 31.97 -12.73
N ALA A 58 -5.41 31.15 -12.16
CA ALA A 58 -5.31 29.73 -12.48
C ALA A 58 -4.80 28.93 -11.29
N VAL A 59 -5.25 27.70 -11.17
CA VAL A 59 -4.81 26.78 -10.13
C VAL A 59 -4.57 25.42 -10.77
N LYS A 60 -3.45 24.79 -10.46
CA LYS A 60 -3.12 23.46 -10.94
C LYS A 60 -2.56 22.62 -9.81
N TYR A 61 -2.99 21.37 -9.74
CA TYR A 61 -2.48 20.41 -8.75
C TYR A 61 -1.63 19.36 -9.44
N ALA A 62 -0.51 19.01 -8.79
CA ALA A 62 0.25 17.84 -9.18
C ALA A 62 -0.52 16.59 -8.71
N LYS A 63 -0.15 15.44 -9.23
CA LYS A 63 -0.79 14.19 -8.83
C LYS A 63 -0.44 13.84 -7.39
N ASN A 64 -1.39 13.21 -6.69
CA ASN A 64 -1.15 12.73 -5.33
C ASN A 64 -0.16 11.58 -5.35
N THR A 65 0.50 11.38 -4.20
CA THR A 65 1.31 10.19 -3.96
C THR A 65 0.65 9.38 -2.86
N TYR A 66 0.97 8.09 -2.79
CA TYR A 66 0.32 7.19 -1.86
C TYR A 66 1.33 6.30 -1.17
N ALA A 67 1.06 5.99 0.09
CA ALA A 67 1.84 5.02 0.85
C ALA A 67 0.87 4.05 1.51
N PHE A 68 1.13 2.76 1.37
CA PHE A 68 0.36 1.71 2.01
C PHE A 68 1.22 1.10 3.11
N GLU A 69 0.65 0.91 4.29
CA GLU A 69 1.42 0.38 5.42
C GLU A 69 0.65 -0.69 6.16
N PHE A 70 1.42 -1.59 6.77
CA PHE A 70 0.87 -2.53 7.73
C PHE A 70 2.00 -3.02 8.64
N GLU A 71 1.65 -3.49 9.83
CA GLU A 71 2.62 -4.01 10.80
C GLU A 71 2.27 -5.45 11.14
N ILE A 72 3.30 -6.25 11.35
CA ILE A 72 3.15 -7.65 11.75
C ILE A 72 4.01 -7.89 12.99
N ARG A 73 3.45 -8.56 13.98
CA ARG A 73 4.23 -8.95 15.16
C ARG A 73 5.10 -10.15 14.83
N ALA A 74 6.36 -10.09 15.22
CA ALA A 74 7.24 -11.24 15.11
C ALA A 74 6.86 -12.25 16.19
N ALA A 75 6.91 -13.52 15.84
CA ALA A 75 6.59 -14.59 16.77
C ALA A 75 7.43 -15.80 16.45
N LYS A 76 7.53 -16.71 17.41
CA LYS A 76 8.28 -17.95 17.21
C LYS A 76 7.72 -18.71 16.02
N GLY A 77 8.59 -19.06 15.08
CA GLY A 77 8.19 -19.79 13.88
C GLY A 77 7.55 -18.95 12.78
N ARG A 78 7.35 -17.67 13.03
CA ARG A 78 6.78 -16.77 12.02
C ARG A 78 7.91 -16.12 11.22
N GLN A 79 7.80 -16.16 9.92
CA GLN A 79 8.79 -15.58 9.02
C GLN A 79 8.26 -14.30 8.40
N LYS A 80 9.16 -13.42 8.00
CA LYS A 80 8.78 -12.22 7.26
C LYS A 80 8.12 -12.61 5.94
N PRO A 81 6.95 -12.06 5.64
CA PRO A 81 6.29 -12.36 4.36
C PRO A 81 7.11 -11.93 3.15
N ILE A 82 7.79 -10.80 3.26
CA ILE A 82 8.69 -10.31 2.22
C ILE A 82 10.06 -10.12 2.87
N PRO A 83 11.09 -10.84 2.44
CA PRO A 83 12.42 -10.70 3.05
C PRO A 83 13.07 -9.38 2.68
N ASP A 84 13.91 -8.88 3.56
CA ASP A 84 14.63 -7.63 3.37
C ASP A 84 16.09 -7.77 3.82
N SER A 85 16.88 -6.76 3.45
CA SER A 85 18.25 -6.64 3.93
C SER A 85 18.38 -5.24 4.53
N ASP A 86 18.43 -5.17 5.86
CA ASP A 86 18.45 -3.90 6.60
C ASP A 86 17.35 -2.93 6.15
N GLY A 87 16.15 -3.47 5.97
CA GLY A 87 15.00 -2.68 5.57
C GLY A 87 14.82 -2.51 4.07
N VAL A 88 15.79 -2.93 3.28
CA VAL A 88 15.72 -2.80 1.82
C VAL A 88 15.16 -4.07 1.20
N VAL A 89 14.10 -3.93 0.44
CA VAL A 89 13.48 -5.04 -0.30
C VAL A 89 13.85 -4.92 -1.77
N GLU A 90 14.35 -5.99 -2.34
CA GLU A 90 14.74 -6.00 -3.74
C GLU A 90 13.54 -6.13 -4.66
N GLY A 91 13.53 -5.31 -5.71
CA GLY A 91 12.50 -5.37 -6.75
C GLY A 91 11.24 -4.59 -6.39
N GLU A 92 10.28 -4.68 -7.29
CA GLU A 92 8.99 -4.01 -7.15
C GLU A 92 7.90 -5.03 -6.87
N TYR A 93 6.90 -4.60 -6.13
CA TYR A 93 5.80 -5.49 -5.73
C TYR A 93 4.46 -4.87 -6.07
N ALA A 94 3.50 -5.72 -6.37
CA ALA A 94 2.11 -5.31 -6.48
C ALA A 94 1.35 -5.83 -5.27
N PHE A 95 0.35 -5.08 -4.84
CA PHE A 95 -0.47 -5.43 -3.69
C PHE A 95 -1.94 -5.33 -4.06
N ARG A 96 -2.74 -6.21 -3.47
CA ARG A 96 -4.19 -6.06 -3.56
C ARG A 96 -4.78 -6.36 -2.20
N VAL A 97 -5.76 -5.55 -1.84
CA VAL A 97 -6.40 -5.61 -0.52
C VAL A 97 -7.88 -5.84 -0.74
N THR A 98 -8.41 -6.89 -0.13
CA THR A 98 -9.83 -7.20 -0.17
C THR A 98 -10.42 -6.86 1.20
N PRO A 99 -11.46 -6.00 1.27
CA PRO A 99 -12.09 -5.71 2.55
C PRO A 99 -12.70 -6.96 3.19
N GLU A 100 -13.00 -6.89 4.48
CA GLU A 100 -13.64 -7.99 5.18
C GLU A 100 -14.95 -8.38 4.49
N ASP A 101 -15.73 -7.38 4.09
CA ASP A 101 -16.89 -7.59 3.23
C ASP A 101 -16.41 -7.55 1.79
N ALA A 102 -16.27 -8.71 1.17
CA ALA A 102 -15.72 -8.84 -0.18
C ALA A 102 -16.61 -8.22 -1.26
N THR A 103 -17.83 -7.80 -0.93
CA THR A 103 -18.68 -7.09 -1.88
C THR A 103 -18.30 -5.61 -1.97
N CYS A 104 -17.54 -5.10 -0.98
CA CYS A 104 -17.03 -3.75 -1.04
C CYS A 104 -15.80 -3.69 -1.93
N GLU A 105 -15.60 -2.54 -2.56
CA GLU A 105 -14.45 -2.30 -3.42
C GLU A 105 -13.17 -2.25 -2.59
N GLY A 106 -12.17 -3.01 -2.99
CA GLY A 106 -10.86 -3.00 -2.38
C GLY A 106 -9.87 -2.15 -3.16
N ILE A 107 -8.59 -2.43 -2.98
CA ILE A 107 -7.49 -1.63 -3.50
C ILE A 107 -6.54 -2.52 -4.28
N LEU A 108 -6.11 -2.04 -5.45
CA LEU A 108 -5.07 -2.68 -6.25
C LEU A 108 -3.96 -1.68 -6.50
N ILE A 109 -2.74 -2.05 -6.11
CA ILE A 109 -1.54 -1.27 -6.35
C ILE A 109 -0.68 -2.06 -7.33
N ASP A 110 -0.48 -1.53 -8.53
CA ASP A 110 0.23 -2.24 -9.59
C ASP A 110 1.74 -2.28 -9.39
N ARG A 111 2.32 -1.22 -8.88
CA ARG A 111 3.77 -1.08 -8.73
C ARG A 111 4.09 -0.34 -7.46
N SER A 112 5.06 -0.85 -6.72
CA SER A 112 5.49 -0.19 -5.50
C SER A 112 6.88 -0.65 -5.10
N VAL A 113 7.51 0.15 -4.26
CA VAL A 113 8.77 -0.21 -3.60
C VAL A 113 8.46 -0.42 -2.13
N VAL A 114 8.90 -1.53 -1.59
CA VAL A 114 8.61 -1.92 -0.21
C VAL A 114 9.83 -1.67 0.66
N SER A 115 9.63 -1.14 1.85
CA SER A 115 10.67 -1.04 2.86
C SER A 115 10.15 -1.64 4.16
N VAL A 116 11.06 -2.13 4.99
CA VAL A 116 10.73 -2.80 6.24
C VAL A 116 11.46 -2.13 7.39
N GLU A 117 10.74 -1.85 8.47
CA GLU A 117 11.35 -1.36 9.69
C GLU A 117 11.11 -2.37 10.79
N GLU A 118 12.18 -2.80 11.44
CA GLU A 118 12.11 -3.74 12.54
C GLU A 118 12.27 -2.97 13.84
N SER A 119 11.31 -3.12 14.74
CA SER A 119 11.34 -2.45 16.02
C SER A 119 11.15 -3.46 17.14
N PHE A 120 11.67 -3.12 18.32
CA PHE A 120 11.51 -3.95 19.50
C PHE A 120 11.34 -3.08 20.74
N ASP A 121 10.32 -3.41 21.53
CA ASP A 121 10.21 -2.85 22.88
C ASP A 121 9.65 -3.94 23.80
N THR A 122 9.88 -3.76 25.08
CA THR A 122 9.52 -4.80 26.06
C THR A 122 8.01 -4.87 26.31
N ALA A 123 7.27 -3.83 25.97
CA ALA A 123 5.82 -3.83 26.16
C ALA A 123 5.09 -4.54 25.03
N GLU A 124 5.57 -4.39 23.78
CA GLU A 124 4.89 -4.91 22.61
C GLU A 124 5.63 -6.03 21.90
N GLY A 125 6.91 -6.23 22.23
CA GLY A 125 7.72 -7.21 21.56
C GLY A 125 8.26 -6.69 20.24
N LYS A 126 8.70 -7.60 19.41
CA LYS A 126 9.28 -7.26 18.11
C LYS A 126 8.20 -7.15 17.05
N LYS A 127 8.28 -6.12 16.23
CA LYS A 127 7.34 -5.90 15.13
C LYS A 127 8.07 -5.55 13.85
N TRP A 128 7.47 -5.92 12.74
CA TRP A 128 7.95 -5.55 11.40
C TRP A 128 6.91 -4.62 10.78
N LYS A 129 7.34 -3.39 10.49
CA LYS A 129 6.47 -2.44 9.81
C LYS A 129 6.85 -2.40 8.33
N TYR A 130 5.90 -2.68 7.48
CA TYR A 130 6.07 -2.63 6.03
C TYR A 130 5.50 -1.32 5.52
N THR A 131 6.32 -0.58 4.77
CA THR A 131 5.89 0.64 4.10
C THR A 131 6.00 0.42 2.61
N VAL A 132 4.90 0.62 1.91
CA VAL A 132 4.80 0.38 0.48
C VAL A 132 4.59 1.73 -0.19
N ASP A 133 5.64 2.20 -0.88
CA ASP A 133 5.57 3.46 -1.62
C ASP A 133 5.09 3.18 -3.03
N VAL A 134 3.93 3.71 -3.38
CA VAL A 134 3.29 3.46 -4.66
C VAL A 134 4.00 4.20 -5.78
N LEU A 135 4.32 3.48 -6.85
CA LEU A 135 4.97 4.03 -8.02
C LEU A 135 3.96 4.25 -9.15
N LYS A 136 4.41 5.01 -10.15
CA LYS A 136 3.61 5.20 -11.36
C LYS A 136 3.45 3.84 -12.06
N PRO A 137 2.22 3.38 -12.29
CA PRO A 137 2.00 2.10 -12.98
C PRO A 137 2.29 2.25 -14.48
N VAL A 138 2.37 1.11 -15.14
CA VAL A 138 2.51 1.09 -16.60
C VAL A 138 1.30 1.74 -17.25
N ASP A 139 0.13 1.54 -16.66
CA ASP A 139 -1.13 2.02 -17.21
C ASP A 139 -2.12 2.35 -16.09
N GLY A 140 -2.89 3.41 -16.26
CA GLY A 140 -3.96 3.77 -15.35
C GLY A 140 -3.51 4.54 -14.12
N ASN A 141 -4.31 4.48 -13.07
CA ASN A 141 -4.09 5.20 -11.83
C ASN A 141 -3.12 4.44 -10.91
N GLN A 142 -2.51 5.18 -10.00
CA GLN A 142 -1.57 4.60 -9.03
C GLN A 142 -2.27 3.62 -8.09
N VAL A 143 -3.47 3.95 -7.66
CA VAL A 143 -4.29 3.08 -6.81
C VAL A 143 -5.59 2.82 -7.56
N LYS A 144 -5.88 1.56 -7.79
CA LYS A 144 -7.05 1.15 -8.57
C LYS A 144 -8.08 0.45 -7.70
N PRO A 145 -9.37 0.51 -8.08
CA PRO A 145 -10.35 -0.32 -7.39
C PRO A 145 -10.08 -1.80 -7.67
N TYR A 146 -10.31 -2.63 -6.66
CA TYR A 146 -10.16 -4.08 -6.80
C TYR A 146 -11.39 -4.77 -6.24
N THR A 147 -11.99 -5.61 -7.06
CA THR A 147 -13.10 -6.46 -6.63
C THR A 147 -12.70 -7.88 -6.96
N PRO A 148 -12.66 -8.78 -5.98
CA PRO A 148 -12.34 -10.17 -6.27
C PRO A 148 -13.34 -10.71 -7.28
N SER A 149 -12.86 -11.49 -8.23
CA SER A 149 -13.77 -12.13 -9.15
C SER A 149 -14.65 -13.10 -8.40
N GLY A 150 -15.90 -13.17 -8.74
CA GLY A 150 -16.91 -13.91 -8.00
C GLY A 150 -16.83 -15.43 -8.14
N GLU A 151 -15.74 -15.92 -8.61
CA GLU A 151 -15.52 -17.36 -8.73
C GLU A 151 -15.02 -17.99 -7.47
#